data_3ff97b154bfcf9cb7e97f26af8317004
#
_entry.id   3ff97b154bfcf9cb7e97f26af8317004
#
_cell.length_a   1.000
_cell.length_b   1.000
_cell.length_c   1.000
_cell.angle_alpha   90.00
_cell.angle_beta   90.00
_cell.angle_gamma   90.00
#
_symmetry.space_group_name_H-M   'P 1'
#
loop_
_entity.id
_entity.type
_entity.pdbx_description
1 polymer ?
#
loop_
_entity_poly.entity_id
_entity_poly.type
_entity_poly.pdbx_seq_one_letter_code
_entity_poly.pdbx_strand_id
1 'polypeptide(L)'
;MWTQNILAGFLSKDGIMLDRDVYSGAYPDGFNDPSKVAIPDVGPIPEGDYDFVGPPFTHPQLGPYVLRIVPRKGTVTYGRSGFFLHGKPIPPADIRSGSKGCMCAMLQTRVRVWQSGDSWLQVISGVVAADPAISI
;
A
#
# COMPACT_ATOMS: atom_id res chain seq x y z
N MET A 1 -0.27 -5.79 -13.87
CA MET A 1 -0.83 -5.71 -12.51
C MET A 1 0.28 -5.46 -11.50
N TRP A 2 0.07 -4.49 -10.65
CA TRP A 2 0.91 -4.23 -9.48
C TRP A 2 0.42 -5.08 -8.31
N THR A 3 1.33 -5.57 -7.48
CA THR A 3 0.98 -6.34 -6.28
C THR A 3 1.71 -5.76 -5.08
N GLN A 4 0.94 -5.33 -4.07
CA GLN A 4 1.46 -4.93 -2.78
C GLN A 4 1.30 -6.09 -1.80
N ASN A 5 2.43 -6.59 -1.31
CA ASN A 5 2.46 -7.58 -0.23
C ASN A 5 2.59 -6.82 1.10
N ILE A 6 1.54 -6.81 1.91
CA ILE A 6 1.47 -6.01 3.13
C ILE A 6 2.53 -6.46 4.14
N LEU A 7 2.56 -7.74 4.43
CA LEU A 7 3.44 -8.29 5.48
C LEU A 7 4.92 -8.05 5.17
N ALA A 8 5.31 -8.27 3.91
CA ALA A 8 6.69 -8.11 3.49
C ALA A 8 7.07 -6.65 3.19
N GLY A 9 6.10 -5.80 2.87
CA GLY A 9 6.37 -4.44 2.42
C GLY A 9 6.94 -4.39 1.00
N PHE A 10 6.53 -5.30 0.13
CA PHE A 10 7.06 -5.44 -1.22
C PHE A 10 6.03 -5.01 -2.26
N LEU A 11 6.50 -4.24 -3.24
CA LEU A 11 5.72 -3.90 -4.44
C LEU A 11 6.35 -4.58 -5.65
N SER A 12 5.55 -5.35 -6.37
CA SER A 12 5.96 -6.01 -7.60
C SER A 12 5.03 -5.66 -8.74
N LYS A 13 5.53 -5.81 -9.98
CA LYS A 13 4.76 -5.64 -11.21
C LYS A 13 4.88 -6.89 -12.04
N ASP A 14 3.74 -7.49 -12.37
CA ASP A 14 3.65 -8.72 -13.18
C ASP A 14 4.59 -9.83 -12.66
N GLY A 15 4.66 -9.96 -11.34
CA GLY A 15 5.49 -10.96 -10.67
C GLY A 15 6.95 -10.57 -10.46
N ILE A 16 7.38 -9.40 -10.94
CA ILE A 16 8.76 -8.92 -10.79
C ILE A 16 8.81 -7.91 -9.65
N MET A 17 9.64 -8.19 -8.65
CA MET A 17 9.83 -7.29 -7.52
C MET A 17 10.55 -6.02 -7.95
N LEU A 18 9.94 -4.85 -7.68
CA LEU A 18 10.51 -3.56 -8.03
C LEU A 18 10.93 -2.73 -6.81
N ASP A 19 10.25 -2.88 -5.68
CA ASP A 19 10.57 -2.12 -4.47
C ASP A 19 10.30 -2.98 -3.24
N ARG A 20 11.29 -3.09 -2.36
CA ARG A 20 11.22 -3.88 -1.12
C ARG A 20 10.89 -3.03 0.09
N ASP A 21 10.57 -1.76 -0.10
CA ASP A 21 10.34 -0.81 0.98
C ASP A 21 9.12 0.06 0.67
N VAL A 22 7.99 -0.60 0.43
CA VAL A 22 6.68 0.03 0.28
C VAL A 22 5.80 -0.44 1.43
N TYR A 23 5.50 0.46 2.35
CA TYR A 23 4.79 0.08 3.57
C TYR A 23 3.40 0.69 3.64
N SER A 24 2.56 0.10 4.49
CA SER A 24 1.20 0.56 4.75
C SER A 24 0.86 0.31 6.22
N GLY A 25 0.09 1.23 6.81
CA GLY A 25 -0.29 1.16 8.20
C GLY A 25 0.54 2.06 9.11
N ALA A 26 -0.02 2.43 10.26
CA ALA A 26 0.60 3.33 11.23
C ALA A 26 1.60 2.58 12.11
N TYR A 27 2.81 3.09 12.20
CA TYR A 27 3.82 2.53 13.09
C TYR A 27 3.55 2.95 14.56
N PRO A 28 3.72 2.04 15.54
CA PRO A 28 4.12 0.65 15.39
C PRO A 28 2.95 -0.33 15.22
N ASP A 29 1.72 0.04 15.60
CA ASP A 29 0.63 -0.91 15.83
C ASP A 29 0.07 -1.55 14.56
N GLY A 30 0.01 -0.79 13.48
CA GLY A 30 -0.56 -1.27 12.21
C GLY A 30 0.44 -1.41 11.07
N PHE A 31 1.71 -1.06 11.30
CA PHE A 31 2.73 -1.05 10.26
C PHE A 31 2.93 -2.44 9.64
N ASN A 32 2.57 -2.56 8.37
CA ASN A 32 2.64 -3.81 7.61
C ASN A 32 1.97 -5.01 8.32
N ASP A 33 0.94 -4.76 9.10
CA ASP A 33 0.25 -5.80 9.85
C ASP A 33 -1.13 -6.08 9.22
N PRO A 34 -1.27 -7.17 8.45
CA PRO A 34 -2.53 -7.49 7.79
C PRO A 34 -3.67 -7.82 8.76
N SER A 35 -3.39 -8.14 10.01
CA SER A 35 -4.43 -8.38 11.01
C SER A 35 -5.17 -7.11 11.45
N LYS A 36 -4.63 -5.94 11.11
CA LYS A 36 -5.16 -4.63 11.51
C LYS A 36 -5.96 -3.92 10.42
N VAL A 37 -6.19 -4.55 9.27
CA VAL A 37 -6.79 -3.90 8.10
C VAL A 37 -8.17 -3.28 8.35
N ALA A 38 -8.91 -3.76 9.33
CA ALA A 38 -10.22 -3.23 9.66
C ALA A 38 -10.18 -2.00 10.60
N ILE A 39 -9.01 -1.62 11.12
CA ILE A 39 -8.87 -0.55 12.10
C ILE A 39 -8.55 0.76 11.38
N PRO A 40 -9.48 1.75 11.39
CA PRO A 40 -9.24 3.05 10.75
C PRO A 40 -8.01 3.76 11.34
N ASP A 41 -7.26 4.44 10.47
CA ASP A 41 -6.08 5.24 10.84
C ASP A 41 -4.92 4.46 11.50
N VAL A 42 -5.05 3.16 11.63
CA VAL A 42 -4.04 2.27 12.23
C VAL A 42 -3.61 1.21 11.24
N GLY A 43 -4.55 0.45 10.69
CA GLY A 43 -4.28 -0.67 9.82
C GLY A 43 -3.75 -0.28 8.44
N PRO A 44 -3.07 -1.21 7.76
CA PRO A 44 -2.69 -1.02 6.37
C PRO A 44 -3.91 -0.99 5.46
N ILE A 45 -3.68 -0.69 4.18
CA ILE A 45 -4.72 -0.77 3.15
C ILE A 45 -5.28 -2.20 3.11
N PRO A 46 -6.61 -2.37 3.11
CA PRO A 46 -7.21 -3.71 3.08
C PRO A 46 -6.89 -4.49 1.81
N GLU A 47 -6.87 -5.81 1.93
CA GLU A 47 -6.68 -6.71 0.80
C GLU A 47 -7.78 -6.54 -0.25
N GLY A 48 -7.42 -6.69 -1.51
CA GLY A 48 -8.36 -6.63 -2.62
C GLY A 48 -7.78 -5.97 -3.85
N ASP A 49 -8.66 -5.60 -4.76
CA ASP A 49 -8.31 -4.99 -6.03
C ASP A 49 -8.64 -3.50 -6.04
N TYR A 50 -7.70 -2.72 -6.55
CA TYR A 50 -7.76 -1.27 -6.60
C TYR A 50 -7.30 -0.77 -7.95
N ASP A 51 -7.54 0.52 -8.21
CA ASP A 51 -6.90 1.24 -9.30
C ASP A 51 -6.11 2.43 -8.75
N PHE A 52 -4.92 2.62 -9.30
CA PHE A 52 -4.23 3.90 -9.17
C PHE A 52 -4.89 4.91 -10.09
N VAL A 53 -5.32 6.04 -9.53
CA VAL A 53 -6.01 7.10 -10.27
C VAL A 53 -5.21 8.39 -10.17
N GLY A 54 -4.85 8.95 -11.32
CA GLY A 54 -4.15 10.21 -11.45
C GLY A 54 -5.00 11.27 -12.14
N PRO A 55 -4.36 12.34 -12.60
CA PRO A 55 -2.91 12.55 -12.62
C PRO A 55 -2.32 12.72 -11.22
N PRO A 56 -0.98 12.54 -11.08
CA PRO A 56 -0.29 12.83 -9.83
C PRO A 56 -0.54 14.26 -9.39
N PHE A 57 -0.74 14.47 -8.10
CA PHE A 57 -1.04 15.78 -7.56
C PHE A 57 -0.28 16.03 -6.25
N THR A 58 -0.26 17.28 -5.80
CA THR A 58 0.30 17.64 -4.50
C THR A 58 -0.81 17.67 -3.47
N HIS A 59 -0.69 16.80 -2.47
CA HIS A 59 -1.64 16.74 -1.37
C HIS A 59 -1.16 17.69 -0.25
N PRO A 60 -2.06 18.47 0.38
CA PRO A 60 -1.66 19.45 1.41
C PRO A 60 -0.88 18.86 2.59
N GLN A 61 -1.15 17.61 2.93
CA GLN A 61 -0.52 16.94 4.07
C GLN A 61 0.48 15.87 3.66
N LEU A 62 0.28 15.22 2.51
CA LEU A 62 1.08 14.07 2.07
C LEU A 62 2.20 14.45 1.09
N GLY A 63 2.23 15.70 0.64
CA GLY A 63 3.29 16.21 -0.22
C GLY A 63 3.07 15.98 -1.71
N PRO A 64 4.15 16.08 -2.51
CA PRO A 64 4.05 16.04 -3.97
C PRO A 64 3.93 14.61 -4.52
N TYR A 65 3.45 14.54 -5.74
CA TYR A 65 3.37 13.32 -6.53
C TYR A 65 2.60 12.20 -5.84
N VAL A 66 1.35 12.50 -5.48
CA VAL A 66 0.45 11.56 -4.84
C VAL A 66 -0.50 10.98 -5.88
N LEU A 67 -0.76 9.68 -5.78
CA LEU A 67 -1.78 8.99 -6.58
C LEU A 67 -2.91 8.53 -5.67
N ARG A 68 -4.14 8.63 -6.16
CA ARG A 68 -5.29 8.05 -5.47
C ARG A 68 -5.29 6.55 -5.68
N ILE A 69 -5.69 5.82 -4.64
CA ILE A 69 -5.93 4.38 -4.70
C ILE A 69 -7.41 4.16 -4.47
N VAL A 70 -8.12 3.72 -5.50
CA VAL A 70 -9.58 3.58 -5.47
C VAL A 70 -9.94 2.11 -5.55
N PRO A 71 -10.76 1.59 -4.60
CA PRO A 71 -11.14 0.19 -4.61
C PRO A 71 -12.01 -0.15 -5.80
N ARG A 72 -11.73 -1.29 -6.43
CA ARG A 72 -12.62 -1.87 -7.43
C ARG A 72 -13.86 -2.46 -6.76
N LYS A 73 -14.93 -2.58 -7.53
CA LYS A 73 -16.20 -3.16 -7.05
C LYS A 73 -15.96 -4.55 -6.43
N GLY A 74 -16.49 -4.76 -5.25
CA GLY A 74 -16.36 -6.02 -4.53
C GLY A 74 -15.19 -6.07 -3.54
N THR A 75 -14.30 -5.09 -3.56
CA THR A 75 -13.23 -5.00 -2.56
C THR A 75 -13.80 -4.56 -1.23
N VAL A 76 -13.53 -5.32 -0.17
CA VAL A 76 -13.99 -5.04 1.18
C VAL A 76 -13.00 -4.10 1.87
N THR A 77 -13.43 -2.89 2.18
CA THR A 77 -12.57 -1.88 2.82
C THR A 77 -12.96 -1.58 4.28
N TYR A 78 -13.90 -2.33 4.84
CA TYR A 78 -14.36 -2.15 6.24
C TYR A 78 -14.85 -0.73 6.54
N GLY A 79 -15.52 -0.09 5.56
CA GLY A 79 -15.98 1.29 5.69
C GLY A 79 -14.88 2.34 5.61
N ARG A 80 -13.66 1.95 5.33
CA ARG A 80 -12.50 2.86 5.17
C ARG A 80 -12.42 3.38 3.74
N SER A 81 -11.88 4.59 3.59
CA SER A 81 -11.71 5.27 2.30
C SER A 81 -10.53 6.24 2.36
N GLY A 82 -10.27 6.92 1.24
CA GLY A 82 -9.19 7.91 1.18
C GLY A 82 -7.81 7.29 1.17
N PHE A 83 -7.62 6.25 0.38
CA PHE A 83 -6.32 5.62 0.22
C PHE A 83 -5.50 6.33 -0.86
N PHE A 84 -4.20 6.52 -0.57
CA PHE A 84 -3.27 7.17 -1.47
C PHE A 84 -1.94 6.41 -1.52
N LEU A 85 -1.26 6.53 -2.65
CA LEU A 85 0.17 6.22 -2.75
C LEU A 85 0.93 7.54 -2.61
N HIS A 86 1.69 7.69 -1.54
CA HIS A 86 2.40 8.93 -1.23
C HIS A 86 3.83 8.69 -0.77
N GLY A 87 4.55 9.78 -0.55
CA GLY A 87 5.95 9.74 -0.13
C GLY A 87 6.12 9.45 1.36
N LYS A 88 7.33 9.06 1.71
CA LYS A 88 7.74 8.87 3.09
C LYS A 88 7.92 10.22 3.77
N PRO A 89 7.68 10.32 5.10
CA PRO A 89 7.92 11.57 5.84
C PRO A 89 9.37 12.05 5.71
N ILE A 90 9.54 13.37 5.69
CA ILE A 90 10.87 13.98 5.62
C ILE A 90 11.46 14.04 7.04
N PRO A 91 12.73 13.65 7.24
CA PRO A 91 13.39 13.82 8.53
C PRO A 91 13.30 15.27 9.06
N PRO A 92 13.17 15.52 10.38
CA PRO A 92 13.39 14.56 11.48
C PRO A 92 12.20 13.66 11.85
N ALA A 93 11.09 13.72 11.13
CA ALA A 93 9.98 12.82 11.40
C ALA A 93 10.40 11.36 11.18
N ASP A 94 9.80 10.44 11.93
CA ASP A 94 10.01 9.01 11.70
C ASP A 94 9.47 8.64 10.32
N ILE A 95 10.31 8.02 9.50
CA ILE A 95 9.96 7.65 8.13
C ILE A 95 8.76 6.71 8.04
N ARG A 96 8.39 6.07 9.14
CA ARG A 96 7.26 5.15 9.23
C ARG A 96 5.99 5.78 9.79
N SER A 97 6.07 7.02 10.28
CA SER A 97 4.94 7.66 10.98
C SER A 97 3.85 8.19 10.05
N GLY A 98 4.14 8.34 8.76
CA GLY A 98 3.27 9.04 7.81
C GLY A 98 2.11 8.24 7.24
N SER A 99 2.02 6.93 7.50
CA SER A 99 0.97 6.10 6.94
C SER A 99 -0.15 5.84 7.93
N LYS A 100 -1.39 6.10 7.50
CA LYS A 100 -2.61 5.77 8.25
C LYS A 100 -3.51 4.87 7.42
N GLY A 101 -2.92 3.91 6.70
CA GLY A 101 -3.63 3.01 5.81
C GLY A 101 -3.37 3.29 4.33
N CYS A 102 -2.60 4.32 4.00
CA CYS A 102 -2.09 4.56 2.65
C CYS A 102 -0.86 3.70 2.39
N MET A 103 -0.44 3.65 1.14
CA MET A 103 0.85 3.06 0.76
C MET A 103 1.91 4.16 0.67
N CYS A 104 3.04 3.92 1.31
CA CYS A 104 4.19 4.84 1.29
C CYS A 104 5.33 4.26 0.47
N ALA A 105 5.79 5.01 -0.50
CA ALA A 105 6.90 4.64 -1.38
C ALA A 105 7.75 5.86 -1.74
N MET A 106 9.01 5.63 -2.10
CA MET A 106 9.87 6.69 -2.60
C MET A 106 9.36 7.27 -3.92
N LEU A 107 9.84 8.46 -4.27
CA LEU A 107 9.39 9.17 -5.49
C LEU A 107 9.61 8.34 -6.75
N GLN A 108 10.75 7.69 -6.90
CA GLN A 108 11.05 6.89 -8.08
C GLN A 108 10.01 5.79 -8.30
N THR A 109 9.59 5.12 -7.23
CA THR A 109 8.58 4.07 -7.31
C THR A 109 7.23 4.64 -7.71
N ARG A 110 6.81 5.77 -7.14
CA ARG A 110 5.55 6.43 -7.50
C ARG A 110 5.53 6.87 -8.96
N VAL A 111 6.63 7.41 -9.45
CA VAL A 111 6.79 7.78 -10.86
C VAL A 111 6.67 6.56 -11.77
N ARG A 112 7.32 5.46 -11.41
CA ARG A 112 7.23 4.22 -12.19
C ARG A 112 5.81 3.68 -12.24
N VAL A 113 5.10 3.71 -11.13
CA VAL A 113 3.69 3.29 -11.07
C VAL A 113 2.85 4.10 -12.05
N TRP A 114 2.93 5.42 -11.99
CA TRP A 114 2.15 6.27 -12.88
C TRP A 114 2.54 6.12 -14.35
N GLN A 115 3.82 6.14 -14.65
CA GLN A 115 4.32 6.07 -16.02
C GLN A 115 4.12 4.70 -16.67
N SER A 116 3.88 3.64 -15.89
CA SER A 116 3.62 2.31 -16.42
C SER A 116 2.33 2.23 -17.24
N GLY A 117 1.38 3.13 -16.99
CA GLY A 117 0.05 3.07 -17.59
C GLY A 117 -0.81 1.91 -17.08
N ASP A 118 -0.31 1.09 -16.17
CA ASP A 118 -1.02 -0.02 -15.56
C ASP A 118 -1.61 0.42 -14.22
N SER A 119 -2.92 0.60 -14.18
CA SER A 119 -3.60 1.10 -12.98
C SER A 119 -3.95 0.01 -11.98
N TRP A 120 -3.95 -1.24 -12.38
CA TRP A 120 -4.43 -2.32 -11.52
C TRP A 120 -3.45 -2.62 -10.39
N LEU A 121 -3.92 -2.46 -9.16
CA LEU A 121 -3.23 -2.82 -7.93
C LEU A 121 -3.97 -3.93 -7.22
N GLN A 122 -3.31 -5.05 -6.98
CA GLN A 122 -3.79 -6.08 -6.08
C GLN A 122 -3.05 -5.97 -4.75
N VAL A 123 -3.80 -5.86 -3.66
CA VAL A 123 -3.23 -5.89 -2.30
C VAL A 123 -3.45 -7.27 -1.72
N ILE A 124 -2.36 -7.91 -1.29
CA ILE A 124 -2.39 -9.22 -0.65
C ILE A 124 -1.82 -9.13 0.76
N SER A 125 -2.27 -10.01 1.66
CA SER A 125 -1.80 -10.01 3.05
C SER A 125 -0.32 -10.36 3.17
N GLY A 126 0.16 -11.25 2.32
CA GLY A 126 1.48 -11.85 2.44
C GLY A 126 1.55 -12.99 3.45
N VAL A 127 0.45 -13.27 4.13
CA VAL A 127 0.36 -14.43 5.04
C VAL A 127 0.04 -15.65 4.20
N VAL A 128 0.92 -16.66 4.29
CA VAL A 128 0.73 -17.93 3.60
C VAL A 128 0.02 -18.87 4.53
N ALA A 129 -1.12 -19.45 4.07
CA ALA A 129 -1.81 -20.49 4.84
C ALA A 129 -0.92 -21.72 4.95
N ALA A 130 -0.89 -22.34 6.14
CA ALA A 130 -0.15 -23.58 6.32
C ALA A 130 -0.72 -24.67 5.42
N ASP A 131 0.15 -25.35 4.66
CA ASP A 131 -0.24 -26.51 3.88
C ASP A 131 -0.20 -27.75 4.80
N PRO A 132 -1.34 -28.41 5.05
CA PRO A 132 -1.36 -29.60 5.91
C PRO A 132 -0.45 -30.72 5.44
N ALA A 133 -0.16 -30.79 4.13
CA ALA A 133 0.71 -31.83 3.58
C ALA A 133 2.20 -31.63 3.93
N ILE A 134 2.61 -30.42 4.26
CA ILE A 134 3.99 -30.08 4.63
C ILE A 134 4.13 -29.62 6.08
N SER A 135 3.05 -29.60 6.81
CA SER A 135 3.05 -29.31 8.24
C SER A 135 3.62 -30.49 9.00
N ILE A 136 4.72 -30.28 9.66
CA ILE A 136 5.41 -31.33 10.43
C ILE A 136 5.36 -30.99 11.90
#